data_8b6a636761a14dfb7cb0188987b2e921
#
_entry.id   8b6a636761a14dfb7cb0188987b2e921
#
_cell.length_a   1.000
_cell.length_b   1.000
_cell.length_c   1.000
_cell.angle_alpha   90.00
_cell.angle_beta   90.00
_cell.angle_gamma   90.00
#
_symmetry.space_group_name_H-M   'P 1'
#
loop_
_entity.id
_entity.type
_entity.pdbx_description
1 polymer ?
#
loop_
_entity_poly.entity_id
_entity_poly.type
_entity_poly.pdbx_seq_one_letter_code
_entity_poly.pdbx_strand_id
1 'polypeptide(L)'
;IIFRGENMAIPKIIHYVWVGNNEKPKDIKRCMETWKKHLKDYEIIEWNEKNFDIDSNKFVKEAYEARKWAYVSDYIRAYAIYNYGGIYLDTDVLVVESLDSLLDNRAFVGYENPQYPFTAVFGAEKNHPFIKDMLDYYDNKSFEFDKNNQYDKVNTKTVSDILIEDYDCKIGNQEQMLREGIKVYKDDVLCNPSVNSKTIHIFTGTWLEGNSSFVRNVNKFIKLRLTNKSRLKLYSYYRNIKFK
;
A
#
# COMPACT_ATOMS: atom_id res chain seq x y z
N ILE A 1 16.82 -14.49 -33.47
CA ILE A 1 16.53 -13.06 -33.16
C ILE A 1 15.63 -13.12 -31.97
N ILE A 2 16.21 -12.94 -30.78
CA ILE A 2 15.44 -12.81 -29.53
C ILE A 2 14.88 -11.39 -29.53
N PHE A 3 13.60 -11.22 -29.79
CA PHE A 3 12.91 -9.99 -29.48
C PHE A 3 13.04 -9.77 -27.95
N ARG A 4 13.94 -8.90 -27.54
CA ARG A 4 13.82 -8.23 -26.24
C ARG A 4 12.55 -7.39 -26.34
N GLY A 5 11.44 -7.93 -25.84
CA GLY A 5 10.28 -7.11 -25.53
C GLY A 5 10.79 -5.95 -24.65
N GLU A 6 10.34 -4.76 -24.97
CA GLU A 6 10.57 -3.61 -24.12
C GLU A 6 10.17 -4.02 -22.70
N ASN A 7 11.12 -4.01 -21.77
CA ASN A 7 10.83 -4.17 -20.36
C ASN A 7 9.85 -3.05 -20.02
N MET A 8 8.58 -3.38 -19.89
CA MET A 8 7.55 -2.42 -19.46
C MET A 8 7.78 -2.18 -17.97
N ALA A 9 8.78 -1.37 -17.67
CA ALA A 9 9.09 -0.96 -16.32
C ALA A 9 7.90 -0.21 -15.72
N ILE A 10 7.66 -0.42 -14.43
CA ILE A 10 6.69 0.36 -13.66
C ILE A 10 7.09 1.84 -13.74
N PRO A 11 6.22 2.75 -14.20
CA PRO A 11 6.58 4.16 -14.32
C PRO A 11 6.85 4.82 -12.97
N LYS A 12 7.69 5.86 -12.95
CA LYS A 12 8.03 6.64 -11.75
C LYS A 12 6.88 7.57 -11.34
N ILE A 13 5.73 7.00 -11.05
CA ILE A 13 4.53 7.70 -10.59
C ILE A 13 4.13 7.13 -9.23
N ILE A 14 3.93 8.02 -8.26
CA ILE A 14 3.36 7.67 -6.95
C ILE A 14 1.91 8.10 -6.92
N HIS A 15 1.02 7.17 -6.61
CA HIS A 15 -0.39 7.42 -6.41
C HIS A 15 -0.75 7.31 -4.93
N TYR A 16 -1.56 8.23 -4.45
CA TYR A 16 -2.20 8.13 -3.15
C TYR A 16 -3.61 8.72 -3.19
N VAL A 17 -4.45 8.36 -2.25
CA VAL A 17 -5.85 8.81 -2.19
C VAL A 17 -6.05 9.68 -0.95
N TRP A 18 -6.70 10.83 -1.11
CA TRP A 18 -7.13 11.67 -0.02
C TRP A 18 -8.48 12.32 -0.35
N VAL A 19 -9.56 11.71 0.12
CA VAL A 19 -10.95 12.13 -0.10
C VAL A 19 -11.59 12.66 1.18
N GLY A 20 -12.75 13.33 1.06
CA GLY A 20 -13.53 13.86 2.19
C GLY A 20 -13.13 15.29 2.59
N ASN A 21 -12.26 15.97 1.83
CA ASN A 21 -11.88 17.38 2.02
C ASN A 21 -11.31 17.74 3.41
N ASN A 22 -10.84 16.75 4.18
CA ASN A 22 -10.26 16.99 5.49
C ASN A 22 -8.78 17.43 5.39
N GLU A 23 -8.33 18.23 6.35
CA GLU A 23 -6.90 18.56 6.44
C GLU A 23 -6.08 17.31 6.80
N LYS A 24 -4.94 17.11 6.12
CA LYS A 24 -4.03 16.01 6.41
C LYS A 24 -3.40 16.20 7.80
N PRO A 25 -3.50 15.22 8.72
CA PRO A 25 -2.88 15.26 10.04
C PRO A 25 -1.34 15.42 9.97
N LYS A 26 -0.73 15.90 11.07
CA LYS A 26 0.73 16.11 11.15
C LYS A 26 1.53 14.83 10.85
N ASP A 27 1.04 13.67 11.30
CA ASP A 27 1.72 12.39 11.08
C ASP A 27 1.72 12.01 9.59
N ILE A 28 0.61 12.24 8.89
CA ILE A 28 0.49 12.04 7.44
C ILE A 28 1.42 13.01 6.68
N LYS A 29 1.39 14.30 7.00
CA LYS A 29 2.29 15.29 6.40
C LYS A 29 3.76 14.86 6.56
N ARG A 30 4.14 14.33 7.74
CA ARG A 30 5.48 13.81 7.99
C ARG A 30 5.85 12.60 7.12
N CYS A 31 4.92 11.68 6.90
CA CYS A 31 5.13 10.58 5.96
C CYS A 31 5.40 11.11 4.55
N MET A 32 4.56 12.01 4.06
CA MET A 32 4.68 12.61 2.72
C MET A 32 5.97 13.44 2.53
N GLU A 33 6.51 14.05 3.59
CA GLU A 33 7.83 14.72 3.54
C GLU A 33 8.95 13.73 3.18
N THR A 34 8.84 12.46 3.61
CA THR A 34 9.82 11.42 3.25
C THR A 34 9.73 11.04 1.78
N TRP A 35 8.53 11.08 1.17
CA TRP A 35 8.34 10.83 -0.26
C TRP A 35 9.08 11.88 -1.09
N LYS A 36 8.84 13.16 -0.81
CA LYS A 36 9.54 14.27 -1.47
C LYS A 36 11.06 14.19 -1.34
N LYS A 37 11.54 13.64 -0.22
CA LYS A 37 12.97 13.48 0.04
C LYS A 37 13.61 12.35 -0.75
N HIS A 38 12.94 11.19 -0.83
CA HIS A 38 13.53 9.96 -1.36
C HIS A 38 13.09 9.63 -2.79
N LEU A 39 12.02 10.27 -3.30
CA LEU A 39 11.41 10.03 -4.61
C LEU A 39 11.40 11.33 -5.44
N LYS A 40 12.54 12.00 -5.55
CA LYS A 40 12.66 13.35 -6.15
C LYS A 40 12.32 13.40 -7.64
N ASP A 41 12.51 12.30 -8.34
CA ASP A 41 12.28 12.14 -9.78
C ASP A 41 10.98 11.38 -10.09
N TYR A 42 10.12 11.20 -9.07
CA TYR A 42 8.81 10.63 -9.23
C TYR A 42 7.75 11.73 -9.33
N GLU A 43 6.79 11.55 -10.24
CA GLU A 43 5.54 12.30 -10.22
C GLU A 43 4.69 11.81 -9.06
N ILE A 44 4.08 12.73 -8.27
CA ILE A 44 3.23 12.36 -7.13
C ILE A 44 1.81 12.86 -7.40
N ILE A 45 0.86 11.94 -7.56
CA ILE A 45 -0.53 12.22 -7.89
C ILE A 45 -1.42 11.97 -6.67
N GLU A 46 -2.13 13.00 -6.23
CA GLU A 46 -3.22 12.91 -5.26
C GLU A 46 -4.53 12.60 -5.98
N TRP A 47 -5.18 11.51 -5.61
CA TRP A 47 -6.52 11.19 -6.06
C TRP A 47 -7.55 11.69 -5.06
N ASN A 48 -8.50 12.46 -5.54
CA ASN A 48 -9.58 13.05 -4.76
C ASN A 48 -10.78 13.39 -5.66
N GLU A 49 -11.79 14.06 -5.12
CA GLU A 49 -13.03 14.42 -5.79
C GLU A 49 -12.87 15.35 -7.02
N LYS A 50 -11.67 15.91 -7.23
CA LYS A 50 -11.41 16.80 -8.37
C LYS A 50 -10.97 16.05 -9.62
N ASN A 51 -10.39 14.87 -9.45
CA ASN A 51 -9.79 14.10 -10.55
C ASN A 51 -10.26 12.64 -10.61
N PHE A 52 -11.16 12.24 -9.71
CA PHE A 52 -11.84 10.95 -9.75
C PHE A 52 -13.35 11.15 -9.66
N ASP A 53 -14.09 10.56 -10.60
CA ASP A 53 -15.55 10.57 -10.59
C ASP A 53 -16.09 9.56 -9.59
N ILE A 54 -16.58 10.08 -8.45
CA ILE A 54 -17.13 9.26 -7.34
C ILE A 54 -18.37 8.48 -7.78
N ASP A 55 -19.14 8.98 -8.74
CA ASP A 55 -20.35 8.33 -9.25
C ASP A 55 -20.05 7.22 -10.30
N SER A 56 -18.80 7.09 -10.76
CA SER A 56 -18.40 6.13 -11.79
C SER A 56 -18.50 4.66 -11.35
N ASN A 57 -18.53 4.38 -10.03
CA ASN A 57 -18.67 3.02 -9.48
C ASN A 57 -19.63 3.04 -8.28
N LYS A 58 -20.59 2.11 -8.27
CA LYS A 58 -21.63 2.02 -7.23
C LYS A 58 -21.04 1.85 -5.83
N PHE A 59 -20.07 0.95 -5.66
CA PHE A 59 -19.42 0.71 -4.36
C PHE A 59 -18.73 1.97 -3.84
N VAL A 60 -18.00 2.68 -4.71
CA VAL A 60 -17.32 3.94 -4.35
C VAL A 60 -18.31 5.00 -3.92
N LYS A 61 -19.40 5.20 -4.68
CA LYS A 61 -20.45 6.17 -4.35
C LYS A 61 -21.05 5.89 -2.98
N GLU A 62 -21.51 4.68 -2.74
CA GLU A 62 -22.13 4.28 -1.48
C GLU A 62 -21.17 4.40 -0.29
N ALA A 63 -19.88 4.00 -0.45
CA ALA A 63 -18.85 4.16 0.56
C ALA A 63 -18.55 5.65 0.86
N TYR A 64 -18.54 6.49 -0.19
CA TYR A 64 -18.34 7.93 -0.07
C TYR A 64 -19.49 8.60 0.69
N GLU A 65 -20.76 8.31 0.33
CA GLU A 65 -21.94 8.79 1.03
C GLU A 65 -21.94 8.38 2.51
N ALA A 66 -21.46 7.16 2.81
CA ALA A 66 -21.27 6.65 4.16
C ALA A 66 -20.05 7.25 4.89
N ARG A 67 -19.25 8.11 4.24
CA ARG A 67 -18.00 8.69 4.75
C ARG A 67 -16.95 7.64 5.17
N LYS A 68 -16.91 6.52 4.49
CA LYS A 68 -15.99 5.42 4.74
C LYS A 68 -14.78 5.52 3.77
N TRP A 69 -13.94 6.51 4.00
CA TRP A 69 -12.86 6.95 3.10
C TRP A 69 -11.85 5.85 2.76
N ALA A 70 -11.57 4.94 3.70
CA ALA A 70 -10.69 3.81 3.45
C ALA A 70 -11.23 2.91 2.32
N TYR A 71 -12.53 2.61 2.32
CA TYR A 71 -13.15 1.79 1.28
C TYR A 71 -13.20 2.50 -0.08
N VAL A 72 -13.41 3.81 -0.08
CA VAL A 72 -13.27 4.63 -1.30
C VAL A 72 -11.87 4.51 -1.87
N SER A 73 -10.83 4.58 -0.99
CA SER A 73 -9.44 4.46 -1.41
C SER A 73 -9.09 3.07 -1.93
N ASP A 74 -9.78 2.02 -1.47
CA ASP A 74 -9.54 0.64 -1.89
C ASP A 74 -9.84 0.39 -3.38
N TYR A 75 -10.85 1.06 -3.92
CA TYR A 75 -11.12 1.05 -5.34
C TYR A 75 -10.17 1.98 -6.11
N ILE A 76 -10.05 3.23 -5.66
CA ILE A 76 -9.29 4.26 -6.40
C ILE A 76 -7.81 3.86 -6.53
N ARG A 77 -7.20 3.18 -5.54
CA ARG A 77 -5.82 2.70 -5.63
C ARG A 77 -5.62 1.71 -6.79
N ALA A 78 -6.56 0.78 -6.97
CA ALA A 78 -6.52 -0.17 -8.07
C ALA A 78 -6.79 0.53 -9.42
N TYR A 79 -7.78 1.44 -9.47
CA TYR A 79 -8.07 2.25 -10.65
C TYR A 79 -6.85 3.04 -11.12
N ALA A 80 -6.16 3.71 -10.20
CA ALA A 80 -4.98 4.51 -10.51
C ALA A 80 -3.86 3.66 -11.13
N ILE A 81 -3.50 2.55 -10.48
CA ILE A 81 -2.45 1.66 -10.97
C ILE A 81 -2.85 0.98 -12.28
N TYR A 82 -4.10 0.54 -12.44
CA TYR A 82 -4.54 -0.08 -13.70
C TYR A 82 -4.42 0.86 -14.89
N ASN A 83 -4.88 2.10 -14.74
CA ASN A 83 -4.96 3.05 -15.84
C ASN A 83 -3.64 3.76 -16.14
N TYR A 84 -2.76 3.92 -15.17
CA TYR A 84 -1.55 4.73 -15.31
C TYR A 84 -0.25 3.93 -15.06
N GLY A 85 -0.31 2.78 -14.41
CA GLY A 85 0.86 2.13 -13.84
C GLY A 85 1.42 2.94 -12.67
N GLY A 86 2.55 2.51 -12.09
CA GLY A 86 3.21 3.21 -11.00
C GLY A 86 3.11 2.49 -9.66
N ILE A 87 3.33 3.23 -8.59
CA ILE A 87 3.35 2.73 -7.21
C ILE A 87 2.25 3.43 -6.41
N TYR A 88 1.45 2.66 -5.70
CA TYR A 88 0.53 3.17 -4.71
C TYR A 88 1.16 3.19 -3.32
N LEU A 89 0.95 4.27 -2.59
CA LEU A 89 1.32 4.41 -1.19
C LEU A 89 0.10 4.83 -0.37
N ASP A 90 -0.19 4.12 0.72
CA ASP A 90 -1.08 4.66 1.75
C ASP A 90 -0.45 5.91 2.37
N THR A 91 -1.26 6.87 2.76
CA THR A 91 -0.79 8.19 3.22
C THR A 91 0.04 8.15 4.50
N ASP A 92 -0.06 7.07 5.26
CA ASP A 92 0.72 6.82 6.48
C ASP A 92 1.93 5.89 6.27
N VAL A 93 2.44 5.83 5.05
CA VAL A 93 3.68 5.12 4.71
C VAL A 93 4.87 6.08 4.74
N LEU A 94 5.92 5.73 5.49
CA LEU A 94 7.24 6.36 5.38
C LEU A 94 8.04 5.73 4.24
N VAL A 95 8.68 6.54 3.41
CA VAL A 95 9.70 6.10 2.46
C VAL A 95 11.08 6.36 3.06
N VAL A 96 11.97 5.39 3.07
CA VAL A 96 13.29 5.47 3.74
C VAL A 96 14.47 5.40 2.79
N GLU A 97 14.22 5.01 1.53
CA GLU A 97 15.17 5.04 0.40
C GLU A 97 14.42 5.09 -0.94
N SER A 98 15.13 5.22 -2.08
CA SER A 98 14.53 5.14 -3.42
C SER A 98 13.81 3.80 -3.64
N LEU A 99 12.71 3.84 -4.41
CA LEU A 99 11.94 2.68 -4.83
C LEU A 99 12.35 2.17 -6.22
N ASP A 100 13.38 2.71 -6.83
CA ASP A 100 13.80 2.39 -8.21
C ASP A 100 14.02 0.91 -8.45
N SER A 101 14.58 0.18 -7.47
CA SER A 101 14.81 -1.26 -7.59
C SER A 101 13.53 -2.11 -7.57
N LEU A 102 12.36 -1.52 -7.34
CA LEU A 102 11.07 -2.18 -7.47
C LEU A 102 10.49 -2.07 -8.89
N LEU A 103 10.97 -1.12 -9.70
CA LEU A 103 10.41 -0.77 -11.00
C LEU A 103 10.75 -1.79 -12.09
N ASP A 104 11.73 -2.67 -11.86
CA ASP A 104 12.12 -3.72 -12.80
C ASP A 104 11.11 -4.89 -12.85
N ASN A 105 10.15 -4.93 -11.92
CA ASN A 105 9.10 -5.93 -11.90
C ASN A 105 7.92 -5.50 -12.77
N ARG A 106 7.13 -6.46 -13.32
CA ARG A 106 5.85 -6.15 -13.96
C ARG A 106 4.80 -5.72 -12.96
N ALA A 107 4.80 -6.38 -11.78
CA ALA A 107 4.07 -5.94 -10.59
C ALA A 107 4.83 -6.34 -9.32
N PHE A 108 4.58 -5.65 -8.23
CA PHE A 108 5.06 -6.06 -6.93
C PHE A 108 4.04 -5.80 -5.83
N VAL A 109 4.08 -6.65 -4.82
CA VAL A 109 3.34 -6.56 -3.56
C VAL A 109 4.26 -6.92 -2.40
N GLY A 110 3.80 -6.78 -1.16
CA GLY A 110 4.56 -7.22 0.01
C GLY A 110 3.66 -7.71 1.12
N TYR A 111 4.20 -8.57 1.97
CA TYR A 111 3.48 -9.02 3.14
C TYR A 111 3.23 -7.89 4.14
N GLU A 112 2.01 -7.86 4.69
CA GLU A 112 1.74 -7.09 5.91
C GLU A 112 2.13 -7.91 7.15
N ASN A 113 1.83 -9.19 7.10
CA ASN A 113 2.16 -10.20 8.10
C ASN A 113 2.20 -11.59 7.43
N PRO A 114 2.58 -12.68 8.13
CA PRO A 114 2.73 -13.99 7.49
C PRO A 114 1.47 -14.55 6.79
N GLN A 115 0.27 -14.09 7.13
CA GLN A 115 -0.99 -14.54 6.54
C GLN A 115 -1.41 -13.70 5.33
N TYR A 116 -0.99 -12.43 5.27
CA TYR A 116 -1.46 -11.49 4.26
C TYR A 116 -0.32 -11.02 3.35
N PRO A 117 -0.20 -11.55 2.12
CA PRO A 117 0.81 -11.12 1.13
C PRO A 117 0.47 -9.80 0.43
N PHE A 118 -0.30 -8.94 1.06
CA PHE A 118 -0.63 -7.60 0.56
C PHE A 118 -0.57 -6.57 1.69
N THR A 119 -0.10 -5.35 1.38
CA THR A 119 0.02 -4.26 2.36
C THR A 119 -0.23 -2.89 1.70
N ALA A 120 0.06 -1.83 2.44
CA ALA A 120 -0.12 -0.42 2.08
C ALA A 120 0.72 0.09 0.88
N VAL A 121 1.58 -0.76 0.32
CA VAL A 121 2.51 -0.42 -0.78
C VAL A 121 2.49 -1.53 -1.82
N PHE A 122 2.16 -1.17 -3.06
CA PHE A 122 2.22 -2.07 -4.20
C PHE A 122 2.40 -1.25 -5.49
N GLY A 123 2.78 -1.90 -6.57
CA GLY A 123 2.92 -1.24 -7.85
C GLY A 123 2.81 -2.22 -9.01
N ALA A 124 2.48 -1.70 -10.18
CA ALA A 124 2.42 -2.48 -11.40
C ALA A 124 2.60 -1.61 -12.64
N GLU A 125 2.96 -2.26 -13.76
CA GLU A 125 2.81 -1.68 -15.09
C GLU A 125 1.32 -1.40 -15.39
N LYS A 126 1.06 -0.48 -16.30
CA LYS A 126 -0.30 -0.17 -16.76
C LYS A 126 -0.99 -1.42 -17.34
N ASN A 127 -2.29 -1.57 -17.06
CA ASN A 127 -3.13 -2.68 -17.55
C ASN A 127 -2.68 -4.08 -17.06
N HIS A 128 -1.97 -4.15 -15.94
CA HIS A 128 -1.54 -5.44 -15.39
C HIS A 128 -2.74 -6.31 -14.99
N PRO A 129 -2.78 -7.63 -15.34
CA PRO A 129 -3.93 -8.51 -15.07
C PRO A 129 -4.32 -8.57 -13.58
N PHE A 130 -3.36 -8.71 -12.68
CA PHE A 130 -3.60 -8.72 -11.23
C PHE A 130 -4.34 -7.45 -10.74
N ILE A 131 -4.00 -6.29 -11.30
CA ILE A 131 -4.69 -5.04 -10.92
C ILE A 131 -6.10 -4.99 -11.50
N LYS A 132 -6.31 -5.64 -12.67
CA LYS A 132 -7.66 -5.83 -13.23
C LYS A 132 -8.52 -6.68 -12.30
N ASP A 133 -7.99 -7.80 -11.78
CA ASP A 133 -8.71 -8.66 -10.84
C ASP A 133 -9.09 -7.92 -9.54
N MET A 134 -8.20 -7.03 -9.05
CA MET A 134 -8.52 -6.14 -7.93
C MET A 134 -9.71 -5.21 -8.23
N LEU A 135 -9.82 -4.68 -9.46
CA LEU A 135 -10.95 -3.84 -9.87
C LEU A 135 -12.23 -4.66 -10.04
N ASP A 136 -12.13 -5.82 -10.70
CA ASP A 136 -13.26 -6.69 -10.98
C ASP A 136 -13.94 -7.19 -9.70
N TYR A 137 -13.17 -7.29 -8.61
CA TYR A 137 -13.74 -7.57 -7.29
C TYR A 137 -14.84 -6.59 -6.90
N TYR A 138 -14.78 -5.34 -7.34
CA TYR A 138 -15.77 -4.30 -7.01
C TYR A 138 -16.89 -4.19 -8.06
N ASP A 139 -16.82 -4.94 -9.17
CA ASP A 139 -17.85 -4.91 -10.20
C ASP A 139 -19.18 -5.41 -9.65
N ASN A 140 -20.23 -4.60 -9.85
CA ASN A 140 -21.59 -4.89 -9.39
C ASN A 140 -21.76 -5.07 -7.87
N LYS A 141 -20.75 -4.72 -7.06
CA LYS A 141 -20.87 -4.75 -5.60
C LYS A 141 -21.54 -3.50 -5.06
N SER A 142 -22.38 -3.68 -4.03
CA SER A 142 -22.82 -2.62 -3.16
C SER A 142 -21.90 -2.52 -1.95
N PHE A 143 -21.74 -1.32 -1.44
CA PHE A 143 -21.01 -1.11 -0.20
C PHE A 143 -21.92 -1.50 0.98
N GLU A 144 -21.48 -2.43 1.80
CA GLU A 144 -22.14 -2.82 3.05
C GLU A 144 -21.13 -2.65 4.19
N PHE A 145 -21.51 -1.84 5.18
CA PHE A 145 -20.70 -1.64 6.37
C PHE A 145 -21.29 -2.41 7.56
N ASP A 146 -20.60 -3.47 8.00
CA ASP A 146 -20.92 -4.19 9.22
C ASP A 146 -19.91 -3.80 10.32
N LYS A 147 -20.42 -3.14 11.38
CA LYS A 147 -19.60 -2.74 12.54
C LYS A 147 -18.97 -3.92 13.28
N ASN A 148 -19.62 -5.08 13.25
CA ASN A 148 -19.17 -6.27 13.96
C ASN A 148 -18.12 -7.06 13.17
N ASN A 149 -17.98 -6.78 11.86
CA ASN A 149 -17.14 -7.55 10.95
C ASN A 149 -16.27 -6.64 10.07
N GLN A 150 -15.72 -5.58 10.65
CA GLN A 150 -14.89 -4.59 9.94
C GLN A 150 -13.63 -5.21 9.32
N TYR A 151 -13.09 -6.27 9.93
CA TYR A 151 -11.84 -6.88 9.49
C TYR A 151 -11.98 -7.84 8.29
N ASP A 152 -13.14 -8.44 8.08
CA ASP A 152 -13.34 -9.40 6.99
C ASP A 152 -13.45 -8.73 5.60
N LYS A 153 -13.77 -7.44 5.57
CA LYS A 153 -13.91 -6.64 4.34
C LYS A 153 -12.74 -5.69 4.11
N VAL A 154 -11.60 -5.88 4.81
CA VAL A 154 -10.41 -5.04 4.63
C VAL A 154 -9.72 -5.41 3.32
N ASN A 155 -9.32 -4.40 2.57
CA ASN A 155 -8.64 -4.58 1.27
C ASN A 155 -7.43 -5.52 1.35
N THR A 156 -6.64 -5.44 2.43
CA THR A 156 -5.49 -6.34 2.67
C THR A 156 -5.89 -7.81 2.58
N LYS A 157 -7.00 -8.21 3.23
CA LYS A 157 -7.49 -9.59 3.16
C LYS A 157 -7.99 -9.94 1.77
N THR A 158 -8.86 -9.11 1.19
CA THR A 158 -9.44 -9.35 -0.13
C THR A 158 -8.36 -9.54 -1.21
N VAL A 159 -7.38 -8.65 -1.26
CA VAL A 159 -6.31 -8.74 -2.25
C VAL A 159 -5.36 -9.90 -1.94
N SER A 160 -5.14 -10.22 -0.66
CA SER A 160 -4.38 -11.41 -0.29
C SER A 160 -5.07 -12.70 -0.73
N ASP A 161 -6.40 -12.76 -0.60
CA ASP A 161 -7.18 -13.92 -1.07
C ASP A 161 -7.03 -14.09 -2.59
N ILE A 162 -7.15 -13.01 -3.40
CA ILE A 162 -6.88 -13.03 -4.85
C ILE A 162 -5.47 -13.55 -5.14
N LEU A 163 -4.44 -13.05 -4.44
CA LEU A 163 -3.06 -13.51 -4.64
C LEU A 163 -2.88 -15.00 -4.32
N ILE A 164 -3.54 -15.50 -3.29
CA ILE A 164 -3.43 -16.88 -2.83
C ILE A 164 -4.21 -17.82 -3.76
N GLU A 165 -5.45 -17.48 -4.09
CA GLU A 165 -6.37 -18.34 -4.82
C GLU A 165 -6.09 -18.32 -6.33
N ASP A 166 -5.88 -17.13 -6.92
CA ASP A 166 -5.74 -16.96 -8.35
C ASP A 166 -4.28 -16.94 -8.83
N TYR A 167 -3.31 -16.59 -7.97
CA TYR A 167 -1.89 -16.46 -8.34
C TYR A 167 -0.96 -17.44 -7.61
N ASP A 168 -1.49 -18.42 -6.86
CA ASP A 168 -0.75 -19.46 -6.13
C ASP A 168 0.26 -18.91 -5.11
N CYS A 169 0.01 -17.72 -4.56
CA CYS A 169 0.88 -17.12 -3.55
C CYS A 169 0.89 -17.97 -2.27
N LYS A 170 2.06 -18.35 -1.82
CA LYS A 170 2.21 -19.09 -0.56
C LYS A 170 2.28 -18.12 0.61
N ILE A 171 1.53 -18.39 1.67
CA ILE A 171 1.64 -17.65 2.94
C ILE A 171 2.96 -17.96 3.66
N GLY A 172 3.30 -17.22 4.71
CA GLY A 172 4.49 -17.50 5.52
C GLY A 172 5.62 -16.49 5.37
N ASN A 173 5.35 -15.29 4.85
CA ASN A 173 6.32 -14.18 4.78
C ASN A 173 7.61 -14.53 4.03
N GLN A 174 7.47 -15.05 2.82
CA GLN A 174 8.59 -15.47 1.97
C GLN A 174 8.61 -14.73 0.64
N GLU A 175 9.80 -14.44 0.12
CA GLU A 175 9.91 -13.88 -1.22
C GLU A 175 9.46 -14.89 -2.26
N GLN A 176 8.66 -14.41 -3.24
CA GLN A 176 8.14 -15.23 -4.32
C GLN A 176 8.11 -14.43 -5.63
N MET A 177 8.15 -15.16 -6.72
CA MET A 177 7.79 -14.66 -8.05
C MET A 177 6.59 -15.47 -8.52
N LEU A 178 5.46 -14.81 -8.68
CA LEU A 178 4.22 -15.43 -9.11
C LEU A 178 4.06 -15.31 -10.64
N ARG A 179 3.03 -15.97 -11.17
CA ARG A 179 2.65 -15.80 -12.58
C ARG A 179 2.37 -14.33 -12.88
N GLU A 180 2.39 -13.94 -14.14
CA GLU A 180 2.30 -12.55 -14.63
C GLU A 180 3.43 -11.62 -14.11
N GLY A 181 4.51 -12.17 -13.53
CA GLY A 181 5.66 -11.38 -13.08
C GLY A 181 5.42 -10.57 -11.82
N ILE A 182 4.52 -11.05 -10.93
CA ILE A 182 4.26 -10.41 -9.64
C ILE A 182 5.35 -10.81 -8.65
N LYS A 183 6.18 -9.87 -8.22
CA LYS A 183 7.15 -10.07 -7.15
C LYS A 183 6.49 -9.83 -5.78
N VAL A 184 6.55 -10.84 -4.91
CA VAL A 184 6.09 -10.70 -3.51
C VAL A 184 7.31 -10.50 -2.62
N TYR A 185 7.34 -9.39 -1.87
CA TYR A 185 8.39 -9.07 -0.92
C TYR A 185 7.98 -9.46 0.50
N LYS A 186 8.99 -9.77 1.34
CA LYS A 186 8.77 -9.96 2.78
C LYS A 186 8.25 -8.68 3.44
N ASP A 187 7.61 -8.84 4.58
CA ASP A 187 7.05 -7.74 5.37
C ASP A 187 8.11 -6.72 5.81
N ASP A 188 9.36 -7.15 5.96
CA ASP A 188 10.48 -6.33 6.38
C ASP A 188 11.05 -5.43 5.25
N VAL A 189 10.50 -5.54 4.03
CA VAL A 189 10.88 -4.68 2.89
C VAL A 189 9.92 -3.51 2.72
N LEU A 190 8.60 -3.76 2.73
CA LEU A 190 7.59 -2.75 2.40
C LEU A 190 6.70 -2.33 3.58
N CYS A 191 6.64 -3.08 4.67
CA CYS A 191 5.70 -2.84 5.77
C CYS A 191 6.35 -2.57 7.11
N ASN A 192 7.23 -3.46 7.58
CA ASN A 192 7.77 -3.42 8.92
C ASN A 192 9.19 -2.81 8.98
N PRO A 193 9.57 -2.15 10.12
CA PRO A 193 10.90 -1.58 10.26
C PRO A 193 11.99 -2.63 10.32
N SER A 194 12.95 -2.59 9.40
CA SER A 194 14.16 -3.42 9.36
C SER A 194 15.29 -2.70 8.62
N VAL A 195 16.47 -3.29 8.56
CA VAL A 195 17.58 -2.79 7.72
C VAL A 195 17.27 -2.91 6.23
N ASN A 196 16.35 -3.80 5.86
CA ASN A 196 15.94 -4.05 4.48
C ASN A 196 14.82 -3.10 4.01
N SER A 197 14.13 -2.42 4.95
CA SER A 197 12.95 -1.63 4.62
C SER A 197 13.24 -0.54 3.58
N LYS A 198 12.43 -0.51 2.55
CA LYS A 198 12.28 0.61 1.60
C LYS A 198 11.18 1.57 2.06
N THR A 199 10.14 0.99 2.63
CA THR A 199 9.01 1.70 3.22
C THR A 199 8.66 1.14 4.59
N ILE A 200 7.91 1.91 5.38
CA ILE A 200 7.40 1.49 6.69
C ILE A 200 5.96 1.96 6.83
N HIS A 201 5.04 1.02 7.01
CA HIS A 201 3.65 1.32 7.30
C HIS A 201 3.49 1.69 8.79
N ILE A 202 2.95 2.88 9.05
CA ILE A 202 2.84 3.43 10.41
C ILE A 202 1.65 2.80 11.16
N PHE A 203 0.59 2.42 10.44
CA PHE A 203 -0.68 1.94 11.02
C PHE A 203 -1.33 3.01 11.90
N THR A 204 -1.55 4.21 11.35
CA THR A 204 -2.17 5.30 12.10
C THR A 204 -3.59 4.97 12.53
N GLY A 205 -4.27 4.08 11.79
CA GLY A 205 -5.62 3.63 12.10
C GLY A 205 -6.65 4.76 12.05
N THR A 206 -6.48 5.72 11.17
CA THR A 206 -7.39 6.88 11.00
C THR A 206 -8.82 6.48 10.62
N TRP A 207 -9.01 5.26 10.16
CA TRP A 207 -10.31 4.69 9.78
C TRP A 207 -10.97 3.85 10.89
N LEU A 208 -10.23 3.53 11.97
CA LEU A 208 -10.75 2.76 13.11
C LEU A 208 -11.52 3.65 14.06
N GLU A 209 -12.77 3.30 14.34
CA GLU A 209 -13.55 3.93 15.39
C GLU A 209 -13.11 3.35 16.76
N GLY A 210 -12.67 4.21 17.67
CA GLY A 210 -12.30 3.83 19.05
C GLY A 210 -10.97 4.41 19.54
N ASN A 211 -10.72 4.30 20.85
CA ASN A 211 -9.52 4.82 21.49
C ASN A 211 -8.28 4.01 21.09
N SER A 212 -7.23 4.72 20.67
CA SER A 212 -5.95 4.09 20.36
C SER A 212 -5.28 3.55 21.64
N SER A 213 -4.86 2.29 21.63
CA SER A 213 -4.04 1.72 22.70
C SER A 213 -2.75 2.54 22.91
N PHE A 214 -2.32 2.71 24.17
CA PHE A 214 -1.04 3.34 24.52
C PHE A 214 0.14 2.71 23.75
N VAL A 215 0.17 1.39 23.64
CA VAL A 215 1.20 0.63 22.90
C VAL A 215 1.22 1.02 21.42
N ARG A 216 0.04 1.18 20.79
CA ARG A 216 -0.07 1.63 19.39
C ARG A 216 0.51 3.03 19.22
N ASN A 217 0.23 3.96 20.13
CA ASN A 217 0.77 5.32 20.08
C ASN A 217 2.29 5.36 20.25
N VAL A 218 2.86 4.55 21.16
CA VAL A 218 4.31 4.45 21.35
C VAL A 218 4.97 3.86 20.09
N ASN A 219 4.42 2.78 19.52
CA ASN A 219 4.94 2.19 18.29
C ASN A 219 4.89 3.17 17.12
N LYS A 220 3.77 3.90 16.94
CA LYS A 220 3.64 4.96 15.95
C LYS A 220 4.71 6.04 16.14
N PHE A 221 4.90 6.51 17.37
CA PHE A 221 5.91 7.53 17.69
C PHE A 221 7.34 7.10 17.35
N ILE A 222 7.68 5.82 17.61
CA ILE A 222 8.98 5.25 17.27
C ILE A 222 9.11 5.18 15.75
N LYS A 223 8.15 4.55 15.06
CA LYS A 223 8.16 4.36 13.60
C LYS A 223 8.32 5.70 12.86
N LEU A 224 7.58 6.74 13.24
CA LEU A 224 7.66 8.08 12.64
C LEU A 224 9.05 8.73 12.71
N ARG A 225 9.98 8.19 13.48
CA ARG A 225 11.37 8.67 13.56
C ARG A 225 12.33 7.90 12.67
N LEU A 226 11.92 6.77 12.11
CA LEU A 226 12.74 5.88 11.29
C LEU A 226 12.78 6.35 9.81
N THR A 227 13.15 7.58 9.57
CA THR A 227 13.04 8.25 8.26
C THR A 227 14.23 8.05 7.33
N ASN A 228 15.17 7.17 7.69
CA ASN A 228 16.34 6.82 6.85
C ASN A 228 17.04 5.54 7.35
N LYS A 229 17.91 4.98 6.50
CA LYS A 229 18.64 3.73 6.77
C LYS A 229 19.52 3.77 8.03
N SER A 230 20.15 4.90 8.36
CA SER A 230 20.99 4.99 9.56
C SER A 230 20.17 4.79 10.84
N ARG A 231 18.99 5.40 10.89
CA ARG A 231 18.06 5.23 12.03
C ARG A 231 17.50 3.81 12.10
N LEU A 232 17.24 3.17 10.95
CA LEU A 232 16.82 1.77 10.89
C LEU A 232 17.91 0.81 11.38
N LYS A 233 19.17 1.02 11.01
CA LYS A 233 20.31 0.23 11.53
C LYS A 233 20.40 0.32 13.05
N LEU A 234 20.29 1.54 13.59
CA LEU A 234 20.32 1.77 15.04
C LEU A 234 19.13 1.10 15.74
N TYR A 235 17.91 1.24 15.20
CA TYR A 235 16.71 0.59 15.72
C TYR A 235 16.85 -0.93 15.73
N SER A 236 17.30 -1.55 14.64
CA SER A 236 17.51 -2.99 14.53
C SER A 236 18.58 -3.50 15.50
N TYR A 237 19.66 -2.74 15.70
CA TYR A 237 20.70 -3.06 16.67
C TYR A 237 20.14 -3.14 18.09
N TYR A 238 19.40 -2.11 18.55
CA TYR A 238 18.79 -2.08 19.87
C TYR A 238 17.74 -3.18 20.05
N ARG A 239 16.96 -3.49 19.04
CA ARG A 239 15.97 -4.55 19.09
C ARG A 239 16.62 -5.91 19.29
N ASN A 240 17.71 -6.19 18.59
CA ASN A 240 18.45 -7.45 18.70
C ASN A 240 19.14 -7.64 20.08
N ILE A 241 19.50 -6.54 20.76
CA ILE A 241 20.06 -6.60 22.13
C ILE A 241 18.98 -6.91 23.16
N LYS A 242 17.77 -6.37 22.99
CA LYS A 242 16.69 -6.46 23.97
C LYS A 242 15.97 -7.80 23.98
N PHE A 243 16.15 -8.63 22.95
CA PHE A 243 15.49 -9.92 22.77
C PHE A 243 16.50 -11.10 22.71
N LYS A 244 17.75 -10.89 23.12
CA LYS A 244 18.70 -11.92 23.52
C LYS A 244 18.69 -12.03 25.04
#